data_20eba6b786dca82c75f46895b627fddd
#
_entry.id   20eba6b786dca82c75f46895b627fddd
#
_cell.length_a   1.000
_cell.length_b   1.000
_cell.length_c   1.000
_cell.angle_alpha   90.00
_cell.angle_beta   90.00
_cell.angle_gamma   90.00
#
_symmetry.space_group_name_H-M   'P 1'
#
loop_
_entity.id
_entity.type
_entity.pdbx_description
1 polymer ?
#
loop_
_entity_poly.entity_id
_entity_poly.type
_entity_poly.pdbx_seq_one_letter_code
_entity_poly.pdbx_strand_id
1 'polypeptide(L)'
;MRSRFVAAAAIAAALTVSAAPAAQAEIVGGISVEQYCQSWYGGTHATLRVNNINGWRCSSGPVSTDRTVNFTTACAQQRSTPYWGYHDYYNPYTIFCYR
;
A
#
# COMPACT_ATOMS: atom_id res chain seq x y z
N MET A 1 33.30 -8.41 3.12
CA MET A 1 32.93 -9.24 3.10
C MET A 1 32.46 -9.47 2.66
N ARG A 2 32.71 -9.38 3.12
CA ARG A 2 32.44 -10.10 2.97
C ARG A 2 32.21 -10.23 2.40
N SER A 3 33.00 -9.72 2.59
CA SER A 3 32.87 -10.52 2.08
C SER A 3 32.59 -10.49 1.57
N ARG A 4 32.97 -10.50 1.82
CA ARG A 4 32.75 -11.10 1.28
C ARG A 4 32.35 -11.18 0.67
N PHE A 5 32.79 -10.91 0.71
CA PHE A 5 32.39 -11.62 0.21
C PHE A 5 32.22 -11.55 -0.30
N VAL A 6 33.05 -11.03 -0.60
CA VAL A 6 32.88 -11.90 -1.13
C VAL A 6 32.62 -11.90 -1.74
N ALA A 7 33.17 -11.56 -1.69
CA ALA A 7 32.99 -12.33 -2.28
C ALA A 7 32.72 -12.36 -2.90
N ALA A 8 33.27 -11.99 -2.99
CA ALA A 8 32.93 -12.75 -3.62
C ALA A 8 32.56 -12.66 -4.21
N ALA A 9 33.05 -12.22 -4.24
CA ALA A 9 32.61 -12.85 -4.86
C ALA A 9 32.17 -12.69 -5.39
N ALA A 10 32.35 -12.19 -5.29
CA ALA A 10 31.82 -12.71 -5.81
C ALA A 10 31.40 -12.65 -6.32
N ILE A 11 31.56 -12.14 -6.54
CA ILE A 11 30.96 -12.71 -7.12
C ILE A 11 30.37 -12.72 -7.50
N ALA A 12 30.71 -12.31 -7.34
CA ALA A 12 30.02 -12.77 -7.71
C ALA A 12 29.44 -12.72 -7.82
N ALA A 13 29.60 -12.30 -7.83
CA ALA A 13 28.87 -12.53 -7.92
C ALA A 13 28.24 -12.36 -8.02
N ALA A 14 28.27 -11.92 -8.18
CA ALA A 14 27.61 -11.98 -8.23
C ALA A 14 26.87 -11.97 -8.32
N LEU A 15 26.63 -11.64 -8.54
CA LEU A 15 25.87 -11.86 -8.55
C LEU A 15 25.10 -11.79 -8.45
N THR A 16 24.76 -11.55 -8.53
CA THR A 16 24.17 -11.53 -8.31
C THR A 16 23.32 -11.28 -8.02
N VAL A 17 22.90 -10.96 -8.10
CA VAL A 17 22.16 -10.71 -7.84
C VAL A 17 21.27 -10.56 -7.73
N SER A 18 20.90 -10.28 -7.65
CA SER A 18 20.14 -9.91 -7.59
C SER A 18 18.93 -9.98 -7.57
N ALA A 19 18.60 -9.97 -7.63
CA ALA A 19 17.29 -10.06 -7.95
C ALA A 19 16.38 -10.23 -6.90
N ALA A 20 15.44 -10.81 -6.86
CA ALA A 20 14.54 -11.01 -5.79
C ALA A 20 14.17 -9.78 -5.03
N PRO A 21 14.08 -8.61 -5.66
CA PRO A 21 13.56 -7.46 -4.96
C PRO A 21 12.16 -7.71 -4.44
N ALA A 22 11.35 -8.45 -5.20
CA ALA A 22 9.99 -8.74 -4.78
C ALA A 22 9.95 -9.59 -3.52
N ALA A 23 10.90 -10.53 -3.39
CA ALA A 23 10.96 -11.37 -2.20
C ALA A 23 11.40 -10.58 -0.98
N GLN A 24 11.96 -9.40 -1.19
CA GLN A 24 12.46 -8.56 -0.12
C GLN A 24 11.62 -7.31 0.08
N ALA A 25 10.47 -7.23 -0.56
CA ALA A 25 9.54 -6.14 -0.36
C ALA A 25 9.12 -6.10 1.10
N GLU A 26 9.11 -4.90 1.64
CA GLU A 26 8.84 -4.68 3.06
C GLU A 26 7.47 -4.04 3.21
N ILE A 27 6.61 -4.65 4.02
CA ILE A 27 5.33 -4.04 4.38
C ILE A 27 5.62 -2.99 5.44
N VAL A 28 5.25 -1.74 5.14
CA VAL A 28 5.50 -0.63 6.05
C VAL A 28 4.28 -0.23 6.86
N GLY A 29 3.11 -0.76 6.55
CA GLY A 29 1.92 -0.54 7.35
C GLY A 29 0.65 -0.43 6.54
N GLY A 30 -0.46 -0.28 7.22
CA GLY A 30 -1.75 -0.06 6.61
C GLY A 30 -2.02 1.41 6.36
N ILE A 31 -3.22 1.70 5.90
CA ILE A 31 -3.68 3.07 5.67
C ILE A 31 -4.94 3.33 6.48
N SER A 32 -5.19 4.61 6.74
CA SER A 32 -6.45 5.08 7.28
C SER A 32 -7.25 5.68 6.12
N VAL A 33 -8.33 5.01 5.73
CA VAL A 33 -9.22 5.54 4.70
C VAL A 33 -9.88 6.82 5.18
N GLU A 34 -10.21 6.87 6.47
CA GLU A 34 -10.79 8.07 7.07
C GLU A 34 -9.86 9.28 6.91
N GLN A 35 -8.58 9.10 7.22
CA GLN A 35 -7.60 10.18 7.09
C GLN A 35 -7.45 10.61 5.64
N TYR A 36 -7.44 9.67 4.71
CA TYR A 36 -7.39 9.98 3.29
C TYR A 36 -8.61 10.82 2.88
N CYS A 37 -9.80 10.40 3.31
CA CYS A 37 -11.03 11.12 2.95
C CYS A 37 -11.01 12.55 3.46
N GLN A 38 -10.60 12.75 4.70
CA GLN A 38 -10.57 14.08 5.29
C GLN A 38 -9.53 14.97 4.63
N SER A 39 -8.41 14.40 4.18
CA SER A 39 -7.35 15.17 3.51
C SER A 39 -7.75 15.58 2.10
N TRP A 40 -8.40 14.69 1.36
CA TRP A 40 -8.66 14.91 -0.07
C TRP A 40 -10.07 15.42 -0.36
N TYR A 41 -11.02 15.06 0.48
CA TYR A 41 -12.43 15.42 0.28
C TYR A 41 -13.00 15.86 1.62
N GLY A 42 -12.62 17.05 2.06
CA GLY A 42 -13.05 17.55 3.37
C GLY A 42 -14.56 17.44 3.54
N GLY A 43 -14.96 17.05 4.74
CA GLY A 43 -16.37 16.84 5.05
C GLY A 43 -16.87 15.45 4.69
N THR A 44 -16.01 14.57 4.18
CA THR A 44 -16.39 13.19 3.90
C THR A 44 -15.78 12.25 4.93
N HIS A 45 -16.32 11.03 4.98
CA HIS A 45 -15.89 9.99 5.90
C HIS A 45 -15.72 8.68 5.14
N ALA A 46 -14.84 7.82 5.65
CA ALA A 46 -14.64 6.49 5.10
C ALA A 46 -15.95 5.72 5.21
N THR A 47 -16.42 5.19 4.09
CA THR A 47 -17.66 4.45 4.02
C THR A 47 -17.44 3.20 3.20
N LEU A 48 -17.84 2.05 3.73
CA LEU A 48 -17.69 0.78 3.04
C LEU A 48 -19.02 0.44 2.37
N ARG A 49 -19.06 0.55 1.04
CA ARG A 49 -20.28 0.28 0.28
C ARG A 49 -20.41 -1.18 -0.12
N VAL A 50 -19.28 -1.84 -0.35
CA VAL A 50 -19.24 -3.27 -0.71
C VAL A 50 -18.17 -3.91 0.15
N ASN A 51 -18.41 -5.13 0.58
CA ASN A 51 -17.50 -5.79 1.52
C ASN A 51 -16.30 -6.43 0.78
N ASN A 52 -15.50 -5.58 0.17
CA ASN A 52 -14.23 -5.97 -0.44
C ASN A 52 -13.31 -4.76 -0.51
N ILE A 53 -12.07 -4.98 -0.99
CA ILE A 53 -11.06 -3.92 -1.00
C ILE A 53 -11.45 -2.74 -1.91
N ASN A 54 -12.31 -2.96 -2.89
CA ASN A 54 -12.77 -1.90 -3.80
C ASN A 54 -14.05 -1.23 -3.30
N GLY A 55 -14.53 -1.59 -2.14
CA GLY A 55 -15.79 -1.07 -1.60
C GLY A 55 -15.66 0.24 -0.86
N TRP A 56 -14.45 0.70 -0.61
CA TRP A 56 -14.23 1.94 0.12
C TRP A 56 -14.62 3.17 -0.69
N ARG A 57 -15.28 4.10 -0.03
CA ARG A 57 -15.64 5.41 -0.60
C ARG A 57 -15.41 6.48 0.44
N CYS A 58 -15.15 7.70 -0.03
CA CYS A 58 -15.26 8.88 0.81
C CYS A 58 -16.64 9.47 0.55
N SER A 59 -17.44 9.58 1.59
CA SER A 59 -18.85 9.96 1.43
C SER A 59 -19.27 10.92 2.54
N SER A 60 -20.17 11.82 2.19
CA SER A 60 -20.81 12.67 3.20
C SER A 60 -22.18 12.12 3.62
N GLY A 61 -22.50 10.89 3.19
CA GLY A 61 -23.73 10.18 3.54
C GLY A 61 -24.42 9.57 2.33
N PRO A 62 -25.10 10.35 1.51
CA PRO A 62 -25.79 9.81 0.34
C PRO A 62 -24.81 9.23 -0.67
N VAL A 63 -25.22 8.15 -1.35
CA VAL A 63 -24.39 7.50 -2.38
C VAL A 63 -23.96 8.49 -3.46
N SER A 64 -24.80 9.46 -3.78
CA SER A 64 -24.47 10.45 -4.80
C SER A 64 -23.27 11.32 -4.44
N THR A 65 -22.85 11.33 -3.17
CA THR A 65 -21.68 12.09 -2.72
C THR A 65 -20.42 11.25 -2.69
N ASP A 66 -20.49 9.97 -3.05
CA ASP A 66 -19.35 9.05 -2.96
C ASP A 66 -18.22 9.49 -3.88
N ARG A 67 -17.00 9.40 -3.34
CA ARG A 67 -15.75 9.61 -4.07
C ARG A 67 -14.90 8.37 -3.91
N THR A 68 -14.19 8.01 -4.97
CA THR A 68 -13.33 6.83 -4.94
C THR A 68 -12.11 7.08 -4.06
N VAL A 69 -11.56 5.99 -3.53
CA VAL A 69 -10.33 6.02 -2.74
C VAL A 69 -9.16 5.57 -3.63
N ASN A 70 -8.13 6.39 -3.67
CA ASN A 70 -6.91 6.06 -4.41
C ASN A 70 -5.86 5.57 -3.42
N PHE A 71 -5.63 4.25 -3.41
CA PHE A 71 -4.72 3.66 -2.44
C PHE A 71 -3.25 4.02 -2.72
N THR A 72 -2.89 4.25 -3.98
CA THR A 72 -1.55 4.74 -4.32
C THR A 72 -1.30 6.08 -3.63
N THR A 73 -2.25 6.99 -3.72
CA THR A 73 -2.15 8.30 -3.09
C THR A 73 -2.16 8.18 -1.56
N ALA A 74 -3.02 7.31 -1.02
CA ALA A 74 -3.09 7.12 0.43
C ALA A 74 -1.77 6.59 0.98
N CYS A 75 -1.16 5.61 0.31
CA CYS A 75 0.13 5.07 0.73
C CYS A 75 1.23 6.13 0.59
N ALA A 76 1.24 6.89 -0.49
CA ALA A 76 2.25 7.94 -0.67
C ALA A 76 2.14 8.97 0.44
N GLN A 77 0.93 9.35 0.82
CA GLN A 77 0.69 10.36 1.83
C GLN A 77 1.00 9.86 3.24
N GLN A 78 0.60 8.64 3.55
CA GLN A 78 0.65 8.13 4.93
C GLN A 78 1.90 7.30 5.21
N ARG A 79 2.51 6.70 4.19
CA ARG A 79 3.65 5.79 4.35
C ARG A 79 4.83 6.13 3.47
N SER A 80 4.78 7.22 2.71
CA SER A 80 5.88 7.67 1.86
C SER A 80 6.26 6.64 0.79
N THR A 81 5.31 5.87 0.32
CA THR A 81 5.50 4.91 -0.76
C THR A 81 4.22 4.80 -1.56
N PRO A 82 4.30 4.72 -2.91
CA PRO A 82 3.10 4.60 -3.73
C PRO A 82 2.60 3.17 -3.86
N TYR A 83 3.35 2.18 -3.34
CA TYR A 83 3.03 0.77 -3.57
C TYR A 83 2.06 0.25 -2.52
N TRP A 84 1.00 -0.39 -2.98
CA TRP A 84 -0.01 -0.95 -2.10
C TRP A 84 -0.43 -2.34 -2.56
N GLY A 85 -0.96 -3.11 -1.63
CA GLY A 85 -1.48 -4.44 -1.91
C GLY A 85 -2.51 -4.81 -0.87
N TYR A 86 -2.93 -6.08 -0.90
CA TYR A 86 -3.90 -6.57 0.06
C TYR A 86 -3.65 -8.06 0.29
N HIS A 87 -4.12 -8.57 1.44
CA HIS A 87 -3.99 -9.99 1.76
C HIS A 87 -5.21 -10.78 1.32
N ASP A 88 -6.39 -10.20 1.42
CA ASP A 88 -7.65 -10.88 1.11
C ASP A 88 -8.58 -9.88 0.43
N TYR A 89 -8.90 -10.15 -0.84
CA TYR A 89 -9.75 -9.26 -1.63
C TYR A 89 -11.10 -9.01 -0.95
N TYR A 90 -11.67 -10.03 -0.33
CA TYR A 90 -12.99 -9.94 0.29
C TYR A 90 -12.94 -9.43 1.73
N ASN A 91 -11.77 -9.03 2.19
CA ASN A 91 -11.61 -8.39 3.49
C ASN A 91 -11.08 -6.97 3.28
N PRO A 92 -11.93 -5.95 3.38
CA PRO A 92 -11.54 -4.57 3.07
C PRO A 92 -10.52 -3.99 4.05
N TYR A 93 -10.22 -4.68 5.12
CA TYR A 93 -9.27 -4.21 6.13
C TYR A 93 -7.87 -4.78 5.97
N THR A 94 -7.60 -5.47 4.85
CA THR A 94 -6.29 -6.11 4.64
C THR A 94 -5.37 -5.33 3.70
N ILE A 95 -5.71 -4.08 3.40
CA ILE A 95 -4.92 -3.23 2.52
C ILE A 95 -3.68 -2.74 3.27
N PHE A 96 -2.54 -2.80 2.60
CA PHE A 96 -1.27 -2.37 3.19
C PHE A 96 -0.41 -1.64 2.15
N CYS A 97 0.57 -0.90 2.64
CA CYS A 97 1.58 -0.24 1.83
C CYS A 97 2.90 -0.99 1.99
N TYR A 98 3.70 -1.03 0.91
CA TYR A 98 5.01 -1.68 0.97
C TYR A 98 6.02 -0.88 0.15
N ARG A 99 7.30 -1.18 0.36
CA ARG A 99 8.37 -0.58 -0.44
C ARG A 99 9.44 -1.60 -0.78
#